data_67a6c6404fa0095df24eda6535cc8d32
#
_entry.id   67a6c6404fa0095df24eda6535cc8d32
#
_cell.length_a   1.000
_cell.length_b   1.000
_cell.length_c   1.000
_cell.angle_alpha   90.00
_cell.angle_beta   90.00
_cell.angle_gamma   90.00
#
_symmetry.space_group_name_H-M   'P 1'
#
loop_
_entity.id
_entity.type
_entity.pdbx_description
1 polymer ?
#
loop_
_entity_poly.entity_id
_entity_poly.type
_entity_poly.pdbx_seq_one_letter_code
_entity_poly.pdbx_strand_id
1 'polypeptide(L)'
;MMASFVVTTELQFYYIPTAPFLLDMGAEEAWLTAIKTVAQIAEVIVLLFLLHVSIQKLGVRLTMVIGILAWPIRYFLFMVPNLPVIVGSLTLHGFGFAFFFVTSQIYVNMKASDDMRASAQAMLTFFTLGVGNYLGTLFTGYIWDTFKLADGSTVWWKFFLVPAVLCTVMAFVFLIFFKDDHKATEEELQSV
;
A
#
# COMPACT_ATOMS: atom_id res chain seq x y z
N MET A 1 5.68 -11.81 -6.17
CA MET A 1 4.25 -12.09 -6.42
C MET A 1 3.45 -12.33 -5.14
N MET A 2 3.80 -13.29 -4.24
CA MET A 2 3.04 -13.49 -3.00
C MET A 2 2.90 -12.21 -2.14
N ALA A 3 4.01 -11.50 -1.90
CA ALA A 3 3.98 -10.25 -1.15
C ALA A 3 3.09 -9.20 -1.83
N SER A 4 3.21 -9.03 -3.13
CA SER A 4 2.37 -8.09 -3.90
C SER A 4 0.88 -8.45 -3.80
N PHE A 5 0.55 -9.72 -3.87
CA PHE A 5 -0.83 -10.20 -3.70
C PHE A 5 -1.38 -9.85 -2.30
N VAL A 6 -0.64 -10.16 -1.23
CA VAL A 6 -1.08 -9.88 0.14
C VAL A 6 -1.21 -8.37 0.37
N VAL A 7 -0.20 -7.59 -0.02
CA VAL A 7 -0.24 -6.12 0.14
C VAL A 7 -1.39 -5.50 -0.65
N THR A 8 -1.72 -6.03 -1.82
CA THR A 8 -2.89 -5.53 -2.60
C THR A 8 -4.21 -5.90 -1.93
N THR A 9 -4.32 -7.11 -1.36
CA THR A 9 -5.48 -7.51 -0.56
C THR A 9 -5.71 -6.54 0.61
N GLU A 10 -4.64 -6.15 1.30
CA GLU A 10 -4.68 -5.18 2.40
C GLU A 10 -5.04 -3.75 1.94
N LEU A 11 -4.71 -3.40 0.70
CA LEU A 11 -4.99 -2.08 0.13
C LEU A 11 -6.49 -1.77 0.08
N GLN A 12 -7.35 -2.80 -0.02
CA GLN A 12 -8.80 -2.63 -0.03
C GLN A 12 -9.35 -2.15 1.31
N PHE A 13 -8.66 -2.42 2.43
CA PHE A 13 -8.97 -1.85 3.74
C PHE A 13 -8.77 -0.32 3.80
N TYR A 14 -8.07 0.24 2.83
CA TYR A 14 -8.01 1.68 2.65
C TYR A 14 -9.08 2.17 1.67
N TYR A 15 -9.18 1.61 0.47
CA TYR A 15 -10.02 2.18 -0.57
C TYR A 15 -11.51 2.15 -0.25
N ILE A 16 -11.99 1.07 0.34
CA ILE A 16 -13.43 0.86 0.57
C ILE A 16 -13.93 1.65 1.78
N PRO A 17 -13.36 1.50 3.00
CA PRO A 17 -13.94 2.08 4.22
C PRO A 17 -13.48 3.50 4.51
N THR A 18 -12.48 4.05 3.81
CA THR A 18 -11.89 5.35 4.18
C THR A 18 -12.92 6.48 4.19
N ALA A 19 -13.85 6.53 3.24
CA ALA A 19 -14.86 7.60 3.20
C ALA A 19 -15.82 7.53 4.41
N PRO A 20 -16.52 6.40 4.67
CA PRO A 20 -17.37 6.29 5.87
C PRO A 20 -16.57 6.42 7.17
N PHE A 21 -15.34 5.89 7.24
CA PHE A 21 -14.47 6.09 8.40
C PHE A 21 -14.17 7.57 8.68
N LEU A 22 -13.83 8.36 7.66
CA LEU A 22 -13.59 9.79 7.82
C LEU A 22 -14.83 10.55 8.30
N LEU A 23 -16.02 10.20 7.80
CA LEU A 23 -17.28 10.76 8.26
C LEU A 23 -17.53 10.46 9.74
N ASP A 24 -17.33 9.20 10.17
CA ASP A 24 -17.47 8.80 11.57
C ASP A 24 -16.44 9.49 12.48
N MET A 25 -15.29 9.90 11.94
CA MET A 25 -14.27 10.68 12.65
C MET A 25 -14.51 12.19 12.60
N GLY A 26 -15.66 12.63 12.05
CA GLY A 26 -16.09 14.03 12.06
C GLY A 26 -15.64 14.85 10.83
N ALA A 27 -15.20 14.22 9.75
CA ALA A 27 -14.96 14.93 8.49
C ALA A 27 -16.30 15.34 7.85
N GLU A 28 -16.35 16.54 7.28
CA GLU A 28 -17.50 16.96 6.49
C GLU A 28 -17.46 16.30 5.11
N GLU A 29 -18.63 15.88 4.61
CA GLU A 29 -18.78 15.19 3.32
C GLU A 29 -18.17 15.99 2.15
N ALA A 30 -18.34 17.32 2.18
CA ALA A 30 -17.81 18.23 1.18
C ALA A 30 -16.27 18.16 1.03
N TRP A 31 -15.55 17.81 2.10
CA TRP A 31 -14.09 17.77 2.12
C TRP A 31 -13.49 16.38 1.86
N LEU A 32 -14.29 15.31 1.79
CA LEU A 32 -13.78 13.94 1.65
C LEU A 32 -12.84 13.76 0.46
N THR A 33 -13.20 14.31 -0.70
CA THR A 33 -12.37 14.21 -1.90
C THR A 33 -11.04 14.95 -1.70
N ALA A 34 -11.06 16.17 -1.15
CA ALA A 34 -9.86 16.94 -0.88
C ALA A 34 -8.95 16.24 0.15
N ILE A 35 -9.53 15.69 1.22
CA ILE A 35 -8.80 14.90 2.22
C ILE A 35 -8.12 13.69 1.56
N LYS A 36 -8.85 12.92 0.76
CA LYS A 36 -8.29 11.75 0.06
C LYS A 36 -7.19 12.13 -0.95
N THR A 37 -7.26 13.32 -1.55
CA THR A 37 -6.24 13.83 -2.49
C THR A 37 -4.87 14.01 -1.81
N VAL A 38 -4.80 14.17 -0.48
CA VAL A 38 -3.53 14.21 0.27
C VAL A 38 -2.68 12.97 -0.03
N ALA A 39 -3.30 11.80 -0.14
CA ALA A 39 -2.62 10.55 -0.46
C ALA A 39 -1.98 10.59 -1.86
N GLN A 40 -2.70 11.09 -2.88
CA GLN A 40 -2.21 11.19 -4.25
C GLN A 40 -1.12 12.25 -4.40
N ILE A 41 -1.23 13.39 -3.70
CA ILE A 41 -0.17 14.40 -3.69
C ILE A 41 1.11 13.81 -3.10
N ALA A 42 1.01 13.11 -1.97
CA ALA A 42 2.16 12.43 -1.38
C ALA A 42 2.77 11.39 -2.32
N GLU A 43 1.94 10.64 -3.04
CA GLU A 43 2.39 9.66 -4.04
C GLU A 43 3.22 10.32 -5.13
N VAL A 44 2.73 11.42 -5.73
CA VAL A 44 3.47 12.18 -6.75
C VAL A 44 4.81 12.69 -6.22
N ILE A 45 4.83 13.24 -5.00
CA ILE A 45 6.07 13.73 -4.38
C ILE A 45 7.07 12.58 -4.17
N VAL A 46 6.63 11.44 -3.65
CA VAL A 46 7.49 10.29 -3.40
C VAL A 46 8.02 9.71 -4.71
N LEU A 47 7.18 9.59 -5.73
CA LEU A 47 7.57 9.10 -7.05
C LEU A 47 8.64 10.00 -7.70
N LEU A 48 8.42 11.31 -7.69
CA LEU A 48 9.32 12.25 -8.39
C LEU A 48 10.66 12.45 -7.67
N PHE A 49 10.66 12.50 -6.35
CA PHE A 49 11.84 12.95 -5.60
C PHE A 49 12.51 11.87 -4.76
N LEU A 50 11.78 10.87 -4.30
CA LEU A 50 12.29 9.93 -3.30
C LEU A 50 12.53 8.52 -3.84
N LEU A 51 11.70 8.05 -4.78
CA LEU A 51 11.78 6.67 -5.26
C LEU A 51 13.14 6.34 -5.88
N HIS A 52 13.58 7.16 -6.82
CA HIS A 52 14.84 6.96 -7.54
C HIS A 52 16.04 6.95 -6.56
N VAL A 53 16.10 7.96 -5.69
CA VAL A 53 17.15 8.09 -4.66
C VAL A 53 17.11 6.90 -3.69
N SER A 54 15.93 6.42 -3.33
CA SER A 54 15.78 5.28 -2.42
C SER A 54 16.33 4.00 -3.04
N ILE A 55 15.96 3.69 -4.29
CA ILE A 55 16.45 2.48 -4.98
C ILE A 55 17.96 2.51 -5.16
N GLN A 56 18.54 3.67 -5.51
CA GLN A 56 19.99 3.80 -5.68
C GLN A 56 20.77 3.68 -4.36
N LYS A 57 20.27 4.29 -3.29
CA LYS A 57 21.00 4.32 -2.01
C LYS A 57 20.74 3.10 -1.14
N LEU A 58 19.49 2.69 -1.02
CA LEU A 58 19.05 1.62 -0.13
C LEU A 58 18.94 0.27 -0.85
N GLY A 59 18.81 0.28 -2.18
CA GLY A 59 18.53 -0.90 -2.98
C GLY A 59 17.03 -1.26 -3.01
N VAL A 60 16.69 -2.17 -3.91
CA VAL A 60 15.31 -2.61 -4.15
C VAL A 60 14.67 -3.18 -2.89
N ARG A 61 15.39 -4.06 -2.17
CA ARG A 61 14.86 -4.75 -0.99
C ARG A 61 14.42 -3.80 0.11
N LEU A 62 15.32 -2.91 0.56
CA LEU A 62 14.99 -1.99 1.66
C LEU A 62 13.94 -0.97 1.25
N THR A 63 13.98 -0.48 0.00
CA THR A 63 12.93 0.39 -0.53
C THR A 63 11.56 -0.28 -0.45
N MET A 64 11.44 -1.54 -0.89
CA MET A 64 10.19 -2.30 -0.80
C MET A 64 9.76 -2.54 0.66
N VAL A 65 10.69 -2.87 1.56
CA VAL A 65 10.36 -3.06 3.00
C VAL A 65 9.80 -1.79 3.61
N ILE A 66 10.40 -0.62 3.33
CA ILE A 66 9.88 0.68 3.79
C ILE A 66 8.48 0.91 3.23
N GLY A 67 8.25 0.58 1.95
CA GLY A 67 6.94 0.65 1.33
C GLY A 67 5.90 -0.23 2.04
N ILE A 68 6.24 -1.51 2.33
CA ILE A 68 5.33 -2.42 3.06
C ILE A 68 5.05 -1.88 4.47
N LEU A 69 6.05 -1.35 5.18
CA LEU A 69 5.89 -0.84 6.54
C LEU A 69 5.06 0.45 6.62
N ALA A 70 4.97 1.23 5.55
CA ALA A 70 4.11 2.41 5.50
C ALA A 70 2.62 2.06 5.72
N TRP A 71 2.17 0.87 5.29
CA TRP A 71 0.79 0.43 5.43
C TRP A 71 0.38 0.17 6.89
N PRO A 72 1.07 -0.69 7.66
CA PRO A 72 0.70 -0.93 9.05
C PRO A 72 0.85 0.34 9.90
N ILE A 73 1.86 1.18 9.68
CA ILE A 73 2.01 2.45 10.39
C ILE A 73 0.77 3.31 10.17
N ARG A 74 0.27 3.44 8.93
CA ARG A 74 -0.95 4.17 8.63
C ARG A 74 -2.16 3.58 9.35
N TYR A 75 -2.35 2.25 9.34
CA TYR A 75 -3.47 1.61 10.02
C TYR A 75 -3.41 1.77 11.54
N PHE A 76 -2.22 1.75 12.14
CA PHE A 76 -2.07 2.10 13.56
C PHE A 76 -2.45 3.56 13.84
N LEU A 77 -2.12 4.50 12.96
CA LEU A 77 -2.52 5.89 13.08
C LEU A 77 -4.04 6.08 12.87
N PHE A 78 -4.68 5.26 12.06
CA PHE A 78 -6.15 5.25 11.89
C PHE A 78 -6.89 4.79 13.16
N MET A 79 -6.24 4.08 14.06
CA MET A 79 -6.84 3.70 15.35
C MET A 79 -6.83 4.84 16.36
N VAL A 80 -6.09 5.93 16.12
CA VAL A 80 -6.10 7.12 16.95
C VAL A 80 -7.30 7.98 16.57
N PRO A 81 -8.28 8.24 17.45
CA PRO A 81 -9.49 8.98 17.13
C PRO A 81 -9.21 10.51 17.05
N ASN A 82 -8.41 10.90 16.09
CA ASN A 82 -7.99 12.28 15.86
C ASN A 82 -7.92 12.54 14.34
N LEU A 83 -8.87 13.30 13.81
CA LEU A 83 -8.98 13.54 12.38
C LEU A 83 -7.71 14.14 11.76
N PRO A 84 -7.03 15.16 12.31
CA PRO A 84 -5.75 15.63 11.82
C PRO A 84 -4.66 14.54 11.71
N VAL A 85 -4.56 13.63 12.68
CA VAL A 85 -3.61 12.51 12.67
C VAL A 85 -3.95 11.54 11.54
N ILE A 86 -5.24 11.22 11.38
CA ILE A 86 -5.74 10.36 10.31
C ILE A 86 -5.41 10.97 8.95
N VAL A 87 -5.74 12.25 8.74
CA VAL A 87 -5.47 12.96 7.48
C VAL A 87 -3.97 13.02 7.19
N GLY A 88 -3.15 13.37 8.18
CA GLY A 88 -1.69 13.36 8.04
C GLY A 88 -1.12 11.99 7.66
N SER A 89 -1.69 10.91 8.21
CA SER A 89 -1.26 9.54 7.91
C SER A 89 -1.57 9.10 6.48
N LEU A 90 -2.47 9.79 5.76
CA LEU A 90 -2.73 9.52 4.35
C LEU A 90 -1.48 9.74 3.47
N THR A 91 -0.54 10.58 3.90
CA THR A 91 0.74 10.77 3.19
C THR A 91 1.57 9.48 3.10
N LEU A 92 1.40 8.55 4.05
CA LEU A 92 2.06 7.23 4.01
C LEU A 92 1.61 6.37 2.82
N HIS A 93 0.47 6.70 2.19
CA HIS A 93 0.02 6.04 0.96
C HIS A 93 1.06 6.20 -0.16
N GLY A 94 1.62 7.38 -0.32
CA GLY A 94 2.64 7.64 -1.33
C GLY A 94 3.88 6.76 -1.15
N PHE A 95 4.35 6.62 0.09
CA PHE A 95 5.46 5.71 0.39
C PHE A 95 5.09 4.24 0.11
N GLY A 96 3.93 3.79 0.59
CA GLY A 96 3.48 2.42 0.37
C GLY A 96 3.34 2.10 -1.11
N PHE A 97 2.72 2.98 -1.88
CA PHE A 97 2.48 2.76 -3.31
C PHE A 97 3.78 2.83 -4.12
N ALA A 98 4.52 3.93 -4.04
CA ALA A 98 5.73 4.12 -4.81
C ALA A 98 6.84 3.11 -4.44
N PHE A 99 7.10 2.95 -3.14
CA PHE A 99 8.23 2.13 -2.68
C PHE A 99 7.95 0.62 -2.75
N PHE A 100 6.70 0.19 -2.78
CA PHE A 100 6.39 -1.21 -2.94
C PHE A 100 5.89 -1.55 -4.35
N PHE A 101 4.76 -0.97 -4.80
CA PHE A 101 4.16 -1.37 -6.08
C PHE A 101 5.01 -0.93 -7.27
N VAL A 102 5.42 0.34 -7.34
CA VAL A 102 6.22 0.83 -8.46
C VAL A 102 7.61 0.17 -8.46
N THR A 103 8.25 0.04 -7.28
CA THR A 103 9.52 -0.70 -7.18
C THR A 103 9.37 -2.17 -7.58
N SER A 104 8.24 -2.82 -7.29
CA SER A 104 7.96 -4.19 -7.76
C SER A 104 7.90 -4.28 -9.28
N GLN A 105 7.30 -3.30 -9.94
CA GLN A 105 7.25 -3.23 -11.42
C GLN A 105 8.64 -3.02 -12.01
N ILE A 106 9.41 -2.07 -11.44
CA ILE A 106 10.81 -1.82 -11.84
C ILE A 106 11.63 -3.11 -11.67
N TYR A 107 11.54 -3.77 -10.52
CA TYR A 107 12.26 -5.00 -10.24
C TYR A 107 11.93 -6.13 -11.22
N VAL A 108 10.65 -6.34 -11.51
CA VAL A 108 10.23 -7.36 -12.49
C VAL A 108 10.75 -7.04 -13.88
N ASN A 109 10.74 -5.76 -14.26
CA ASN A 109 11.26 -5.31 -15.55
C ASN A 109 12.77 -5.55 -15.68
N MET A 110 13.55 -5.31 -14.62
CA MET A 110 14.99 -5.55 -14.59
C MET A 110 15.37 -7.03 -14.61
N LYS A 111 14.53 -7.90 -14.04
CA LYS A 111 14.81 -9.36 -13.94
C LYS A 111 14.28 -10.17 -15.10
N ALA A 112 13.30 -9.68 -15.82
CA ALA A 112 12.74 -10.36 -16.99
C ALA A 112 13.63 -10.14 -18.21
N SER A 113 13.81 -11.18 -19.03
CA SER A 113 14.43 -11.05 -20.36
C SER A 113 13.54 -10.20 -21.28
N ASP A 114 14.14 -9.58 -22.30
CA ASP A 114 13.44 -8.63 -23.18
C ASP A 114 12.17 -9.20 -23.83
N ASP A 115 12.23 -10.47 -24.21
CA ASP A 115 11.10 -11.23 -24.80
C ASP A 115 9.98 -11.55 -23.79
N MET A 116 10.29 -11.55 -22.48
CA MET A 116 9.35 -11.93 -21.41
C MET A 116 8.84 -10.74 -20.59
N ARG A 117 9.39 -9.52 -20.75
CA ARG A 117 9.04 -8.34 -19.93
C ARG A 117 7.54 -8.06 -19.91
N ALA A 118 6.92 -7.98 -21.08
CA ALA A 118 5.49 -7.69 -21.19
C ALA A 118 4.64 -8.76 -20.47
N SER A 119 4.97 -10.04 -20.64
CA SER A 119 4.27 -11.15 -19.99
C SER A 119 4.46 -11.13 -18.46
N ALA A 120 5.67 -10.83 -17.99
CA ALA A 120 5.98 -10.74 -16.56
C ALA A 120 5.22 -9.58 -15.88
N GLN A 121 5.16 -8.41 -16.53
CA GLN A 121 4.37 -7.26 -16.07
C GLN A 121 2.87 -7.55 -16.08
N ALA A 122 2.36 -8.16 -17.15
CA ALA A 122 0.95 -8.56 -17.23
C ALA A 122 0.58 -9.54 -16.11
N MET A 123 1.45 -10.51 -15.81
CA MET A 123 1.24 -11.48 -14.74
C MET A 123 1.30 -10.81 -13.36
N LEU A 124 2.25 -9.90 -13.12
CA LEU A 124 2.30 -9.11 -11.89
C LEU A 124 1.00 -8.31 -11.70
N THR A 125 0.56 -7.61 -12.72
CA THR A 125 -0.68 -6.80 -12.71
C THR A 125 -1.91 -7.67 -12.49
N PHE A 126 -2.01 -8.81 -13.16
CA PHE A 126 -3.14 -9.74 -12.98
C PHE A 126 -3.25 -10.24 -11.55
N PHE A 127 -2.16 -10.69 -10.94
CA PHE A 127 -2.19 -11.19 -9.56
C PHE A 127 -2.37 -10.06 -8.54
N THR A 128 -1.82 -8.87 -8.77
CA THR A 128 -1.96 -7.74 -7.86
C THR A 128 -3.31 -7.04 -8.05
N LEU A 129 -3.48 -6.32 -9.16
CA LEU A 129 -4.66 -5.48 -9.38
C LEU A 129 -5.91 -6.28 -9.78
N GLY A 130 -5.77 -7.49 -10.33
CA GLY A 130 -6.89 -8.38 -10.62
C GLY A 130 -7.30 -9.18 -9.39
N VAL A 131 -6.63 -10.32 -9.18
CA VAL A 131 -7.00 -11.30 -8.14
C VAL A 131 -6.87 -10.69 -6.72
N GLY A 132 -5.79 -9.92 -6.46
CA GLY A 132 -5.55 -9.29 -5.17
C GLY A 132 -6.64 -8.28 -4.79
N ASN A 133 -7.04 -7.42 -5.70
CA ASN A 133 -8.14 -6.47 -5.45
C ASN A 133 -9.47 -7.18 -5.23
N TYR A 134 -9.77 -8.20 -6.05
CA TYR A 134 -11.02 -8.96 -5.92
C TYR A 134 -11.13 -9.65 -4.56
N LEU A 135 -10.13 -10.44 -4.19
CA LEU A 135 -10.13 -11.14 -2.90
C LEU A 135 -10.01 -10.16 -1.72
N GLY A 136 -9.25 -9.07 -1.90
CA GLY A 136 -9.15 -8.00 -0.92
C GLY A 136 -10.48 -7.32 -0.65
N THR A 137 -11.29 -7.07 -1.69
CA THR A 137 -12.62 -6.50 -1.55
C THR A 137 -13.54 -7.42 -0.74
N LEU A 138 -13.56 -8.72 -1.06
CA LEU A 138 -14.36 -9.70 -0.32
C LEU A 138 -13.91 -9.82 1.14
N PHE A 139 -12.60 -9.87 1.36
CA PHE A 139 -12.04 -9.97 2.71
C PHE A 139 -12.31 -8.71 3.54
N THR A 140 -12.14 -7.53 2.97
CA THR A 140 -12.45 -6.26 3.61
C THR A 140 -13.93 -6.19 4.01
N GLY A 141 -14.84 -6.57 3.11
CA GLY A 141 -16.28 -6.63 3.38
C GLY A 141 -16.60 -7.57 4.54
N TYR A 142 -16.06 -8.79 4.52
CA TYR A 142 -16.24 -9.77 5.58
C TYR A 142 -15.77 -9.26 6.95
N ILE A 143 -14.58 -8.66 7.01
CA ILE A 143 -14.04 -8.10 8.26
C ILE A 143 -14.87 -6.90 8.72
N TRP A 144 -15.33 -6.05 7.79
CA TRP A 144 -16.17 -4.91 8.13
C TRP A 144 -17.52 -5.37 8.75
N ASP A 145 -18.18 -6.33 8.14
CA ASP A 145 -19.42 -6.90 8.68
C ASP A 145 -19.22 -7.53 10.06
N THR A 146 -18.03 -8.13 10.29
CA THR A 146 -17.68 -8.73 11.60
C THR A 146 -17.57 -7.68 12.72
N PHE A 147 -17.11 -6.46 12.40
CA PHE A 147 -16.93 -5.39 13.39
C PHE A 147 -18.02 -4.30 13.34
N LYS A 148 -19.07 -4.51 12.54
CA LYS A 148 -20.25 -3.66 12.50
C LYS A 148 -21.16 -4.02 13.67
N LEU A 149 -21.63 -2.99 14.38
CA LEU A 149 -22.56 -3.14 15.51
C LEU A 149 -24.01 -3.12 15.03
N ALA A 150 -24.92 -3.55 15.91
CA ALA A 150 -26.36 -3.60 15.61
C ALA A 150 -26.99 -2.21 15.32
N ASP A 151 -26.38 -1.14 15.80
CA ASP A 151 -26.78 0.26 15.54
C ASP A 151 -26.25 0.79 14.19
N GLY A 152 -25.49 -0.02 13.46
CA GLY A 152 -24.89 0.33 12.18
C GLY A 152 -23.51 0.97 12.28
N SER A 153 -23.04 1.33 13.47
CA SER A 153 -21.68 1.86 13.68
C SER A 153 -20.61 0.78 13.51
N THR A 154 -19.36 1.17 13.27
CA THR A 154 -18.24 0.25 13.10
C THR A 154 -17.19 0.45 14.19
N VAL A 155 -16.69 -0.64 14.75
CA VAL A 155 -15.58 -0.61 15.72
C VAL A 155 -14.26 -0.46 14.97
N TRP A 156 -13.95 0.77 14.51
CA TRP A 156 -12.85 1.07 13.57
C TRP A 156 -11.48 0.60 14.05
N TRP A 157 -11.17 0.71 15.35
CA TRP A 157 -9.87 0.26 15.83
C TRP A 157 -9.66 -1.25 15.69
N LYS A 158 -10.71 -2.07 15.89
CA LYS A 158 -10.65 -3.53 15.64
C LYS A 158 -10.55 -3.84 14.16
N PHE A 159 -11.29 -3.10 13.35
CA PHE A 159 -11.26 -3.24 11.90
C PHE A 159 -9.85 -2.98 11.34
N PHE A 160 -9.23 -1.85 11.69
CA PHE A 160 -7.89 -1.50 11.21
C PHE A 160 -6.76 -2.30 11.87
N LEU A 161 -6.99 -2.94 13.01
CA LEU A 161 -6.01 -3.83 13.62
C LEU A 161 -5.71 -5.05 12.72
N VAL A 162 -6.70 -5.54 11.99
CA VAL A 162 -6.54 -6.71 11.09
C VAL A 162 -5.50 -6.42 10.00
N PRO A 163 -5.68 -5.41 9.12
CA PRO A 163 -4.68 -5.10 8.11
C PRO A 163 -3.34 -4.65 8.71
N ALA A 164 -3.35 -3.95 9.86
CA ALA A 164 -2.10 -3.55 10.52
C ALA A 164 -1.24 -4.75 10.90
N VAL A 165 -1.83 -5.79 11.50
CA VAL A 165 -1.11 -7.01 11.88
C VAL A 165 -0.67 -7.79 10.65
N LEU A 166 -1.55 -7.97 9.67
CA LEU A 166 -1.22 -8.73 8.45
C LEU A 166 -0.09 -8.08 7.65
N CYS A 167 -0.14 -6.74 7.43
CA CYS A 167 0.96 -6.03 6.76
C CYS A 167 2.26 -6.07 7.56
N THR A 168 2.19 -6.00 8.91
CA THR A 168 3.38 -6.12 9.75
C THR A 168 4.03 -7.50 9.59
N VAL A 169 3.23 -8.56 9.67
CA VAL A 169 3.72 -9.94 9.46
C VAL A 169 4.32 -10.08 8.05
N MET A 170 3.63 -9.53 7.03
CA MET A 170 4.14 -9.57 5.65
C MET A 170 5.46 -8.82 5.49
N ALA A 171 5.65 -7.68 6.16
CA ALA A 171 6.92 -6.95 6.14
C ALA A 171 8.07 -7.82 6.69
N PHE A 172 7.86 -8.53 7.81
CA PHE A 172 8.84 -9.45 8.37
C PHE A 172 9.11 -10.65 7.44
N VAL A 173 8.05 -11.26 6.90
CA VAL A 173 8.18 -12.36 5.93
C VAL A 173 8.99 -11.90 4.71
N PHE A 174 8.66 -10.73 4.16
CA PHE A 174 9.37 -10.17 3.02
C PHE A 174 10.85 -9.89 3.36
N LEU A 175 11.13 -9.30 4.51
CA LEU A 175 12.50 -9.02 4.97
C LEU A 175 13.35 -10.28 5.10
N ILE A 176 12.77 -11.40 5.54
CA ILE A 176 13.49 -12.68 5.73
C ILE A 176 13.73 -13.40 4.39
N PHE A 177 12.71 -13.46 3.54
CA PHE A 177 12.74 -14.29 2.33
C PHE A 177 13.23 -13.56 1.08
N PHE A 178 13.02 -12.25 0.97
CA PHE A 178 13.50 -11.48 -0.17
C PHE A 178 14.93 -10.98 0.10
N LYS A 179 15.91 -11.55 -0.62
CA LYS A 179 17.35 -11.32 -0.37
C LYS A 179 18.08 -10.56 -1.48
N ASP A 180 17.36 -10.06 -2.47
CA ASP A 180 17.97 -9.30 -3.57
C ASP A 180 18.20 -7.85 -3.15
N ASP A 181 19.44 -7.51 -2.84
CA ASP A 181 19.89 -6.17 -2.45
C ASP A 181 20.39 -5.36 -3.65
N HIS A 182 19.93 -5.66 -4.88
CA HIS A 182 20.32 -4.94 -6.09
C HIS A 182 20.07 -3.44 -5.95
N LYS A 183 21.09 -2.66 -6.26
CA LYS A 183 21.04 -1.20 -6.37
C LYS A 183 21.00 -0.85 -7.84
N ALA A 184 19.85 -0.42 -8.33
CA ALA A 184 19.71 -0.07 -9.73
C ALA A 184 20.59 1.12 -10.10
N THR A 185 21.25 1.05 -11.24
CA THR A 185 22.00 2.16 -11.84
C THR A 185 21.05 3.17 -12.46
N GLU A 186 21.53 4.39 -12.75
CA GLU A 186 20.73 5.40 -13.44
C GLU A 186 20.24 4.91 -14.81
N GLU A 187 21.10 4.19 -15.52
CA GLU A 187 20.80 3.64 -16.84
C GLU A 187 19.68 2.59 -16.81
N GLU A 188 19.71 1.71 -15.81
CA GLU A 188 18.64 0.71 -15.58
C GLU A 188 17.30 1.37 -15.21
N LEU A 189 17.32 2.47 -14.44
CA LEU A 189 16.10 3.18 -14.05
C LEU A 189 15.50 4.02 -15.19
N GLN A 190 16.32 4.50 -16.14
CA GLN A 190 15.86 5.24 -17.31
C GLN A 190 15.30 4.31 -18.41
N SER A 191 15.66 3.04 -18.39
CA SER A 191 15.19 2.03 -19.37
C SER A 191 13.81 1.46 -19.04
N VAL A 192 13.21 1.84 -17.93
CA VAL A 192 11.90 1.39 -17.41
C VAL A 192 10.83 2.46 -17.61
#